data_69c77f8fcd4d38063cfb0ba8aa51e8dd
#
_entry.id   69c77f8fcd4d38063cfb0ba8aa51e8dd
#
_cell.length_a   1.000
_cell.length_b   1.000
_cell.length_c   1.000
_cell.angle_alpha   90.00
_cell.angle_beta   90.00
_cell.angle_gamma   90.00
#
_symmetry.space_group_name_H-M   'P 1'
#
loop_
_entity.id
_entity.type
_entity.pdbx_description
1 polymer ?
#
loop_
_entity_poly.entity_id
_entity_poly.type
_entity_poly.pdbx_seq_one_letter_code
_entity_poly.pdbx_strand_id
1 'polypeptide(L)'
;MTNHLQLSAEEKTFGMLCHLSALALFILPSFGNVFGPLIVWLIKKDQSQWVDRQGKEALNFQISMVIYSIAAFFLMFLLTLTVIGIPLAILIGLGLAVFWLIAVIMASVKANNGEDFRYPLNIRFIR
;
A
#
# COMPACT_ATOMS: atom_id res chain seq x y z
N MET A 1 -12.61 0.68 -20.17
CA MET A 1 -12.19 -0.38 -19.23
C MET A 1 -11.15 -1.25 -19.90
N THR A 2 -9.99 -1.39 -19.30
CA THR A 2 -8.91 -2.19 -19.89
C THR A 2 -9.20 -3.68 -19.66
N ASN A 3 -9.28 -4.44 -20.74
CA ASN A 3 -9.44 -5.88 -20.64
C ASN A 3 -8.10 -6.50 -20.22
N HIS A 4 -8.09 -7.23 -19.10
CA HIS A 4 -6.87 -7.83 -18.57
C HIS A 4 -6.22 -8.83 -19.54
N LEU A 5 -7.00 -9.40 -20.47
CA LEU A 5 -6.48 -10.30 -21.51
C LEU A 5 -5.61 -9.56 -22.54
N GLN A 6 -5.71 -8.23 -22.60
CA GLN A 6 -4.93 -7.41 -23.53
C GLN A 6 -3.67 -6.82 -22.88
N LEU A 7 -3.46 -7.04 -21.58
CA LEU A 7 -2.29 -6.52 -20.88
C LEU A 7 -1.06 -7.37 -21.22
N SER A 8 0.05 -6.71 -21.50
CA SER A 8 1.33 -7.39 -21.70
C SER A 8 1.86 -7.93 -20.37
N ALA A 9 2.80 -8.88 -20.46
CA ALA A 9 3.48 -9.40 -19.29
C ALA A 9 4.25 -8.28 -18.56
N GLU A 10 4.82 -7.35 -19.30
CA GLU A 10 5.54 -6.21 -18.73
C GLU A 10 4.60 -5.29 -17.95
N GLU A 11 3.42 -4.98 -18.50
CA GLU A 11 2.42 -4.16 -17.80
C GLU A 11 1.99 -4.79 -16.49
N LYS A 12 1.74 -6.09 -16.48
CA LYS A 12 1.37 -6.83 -15.27
C LYS A 12 2.49 -6.78 -14.24
N THR A 13 3.74 -6.96 -14.68
CA THR A 13 4.90 -6.91 -13.79
C THR A 13 5.06 -5.54 -13.14
N PHE A 14 4.99 -4.46 -13.91
CA PHE A 14 5.11 -3.12 -13.34
C PHE A 14 3.89 -2.72 -12.51
N GLY A 15 2.70 -3.18 -12.88
CA GLY A 15 1.52 -3.04 -12.03
C GLY A 15 1.71 -3.71 -10.67
N MET A 16 2.23 -4.92 -10.67
CA MET A 16 2.58 -5.64 -9.44
C MET A 16 3.65 -4.88 -8.63
N LEU A 17 4.69 -4.38 -9.29
CA LEU A 17 5.77 -3.67 -8.62
C LEU A 17 5.31 -2.36 -7.98
N CYS A 18 4.28 -1.71 -8.53
CA CYS A 18 3.69 -0.54 -7.89
C CYS A 18 3.20 -0.87 -6.47
N HIS A 19 2.66 -2.06 -6.27
CA HIS A 19 2.19 -2.49 -4.95
C HIS A 19 3.32 -3.13 -4.13
N LEU A 20 4.04 -4.07 -4.73
CA LEU A 20 5.05 -4.85 -4.03
C LEU A 20 6.21 -4.00 -3.51
N SER A 21 6.55 -2.92 -4.22
CA SER A 21 7.63 -2.01 -3.82
C SER A 21 7.36 -1.29 -2.50
N ALA A 22 6.12 -1.32 -1.99
CA ALA A 22 5.82 -0.84 -0.64
C ALA A 22 6.57 -1.64 0.44
N LEU A 23 7.00 -2.86 0.13
CA LEU A 23 7.85 -3.66 1.02
C LEU A 23 9.23 -3.03 1.23
N ALA A 24 9.58 -1.99 0.46
CA ALA A 24 10.77 -1.18 0.73
C ALA A 24 10.74 -0.52 2.11
N LEU A 25 9.59 -0.54 2.80
CA LEU A 25 9.50 -0.14 4.21
C LEU A 25 10.49 -0.92 5.08
N PHE A 26 10.74 -2.19 4.77
CA PHE A 26 11.69 -3.02 5.54
C PHE A 26 13.15 -2.62 5.32
N ILE A 27 13.46 -1.96 4.20
CA ILE A 27 14.81 -1.47 3.88
C ILE A 27 14.97 -0.03 4.33
N LEU A 28 13.93 0.79 4.11
CA LEU A 28 13.89 2.21 4.47
C LEU A 28 12.71 2.43 5.41
N PRO A 29 12.88 2.26 6.73
CA PRO A 29 11.76 2.22 7.67
C PRO A 29 10.94 3.50 7.78
N SER A 30 11.50 4.65 7.41
CA SER A 30 10.80 5.92 7.59
C SER A 30 9.63 6.09 6.62
N PHE A 31 9.87 5.94 5.31
CA PHE A 31 8.86 6.18 4.27
C PHE A 31 9.03 5.26 3.06
N GLY A 32 9.74 4.16 3.21
CA GLY A 32 9.99 3.22 2.10
C GLY A 32 8.72 2.71 1.45
N ASN A 33 7.64 2.56 2.23
CA ASN A 33 6.34 2.14 1.72
C ASN A 33 5.72 3.13 0.74
N VAL A 34 6.05 4.42 0.86
CA VAL A 34 5.59 5.47 -0.07
C VAL A 34 6.58 5.64 -1.22
N PHE A 35 7.88 5.69 -0.91
CA PHE A 35 8.91 5.91 -1.93
C PHE A 35 8.98 4.77 -2.95
N GLY A 36 8.81 3.53 -2.53
CA GLY A 36 8.82 2.39 -3.45
C GLY A 36 7.80 2.55 -4.57
N PRO A 37 6.50 2.59 -4.26
CA PRO A 37 5.46 2.82 -5.27
C PRO A 37 5.63 4.13 -6.04
N LEU A 38 6.06 5.20 -5.37
CA LEU A 38 6.26 6.49 -6.01
C LEU A 38 7.29 6.41 -7.13
N ILE A 39 8.42 5.77 -6.86
CA ILE A 39 9.50 5.63 -7.85
C ILE A 39 9.02 4.81 -9.04
N VAL A 40 8.40 3.65 -8.79
CA VAL A 40 7.91 2.78 -9.86
C VAL A 40 6.87 3.53 -10.71
N TRP A 41 5.93 4.20 -10.07
CA TRP A 41 4.88 4.94 -10.75
C TRP A 41 5.46 6.08 -11.61
N LEU A 42 6.35 6.89 -11.05
CA LEU A 42 6.94 8.03 -11.79
C LEU A 42 7.71 7.59 -13.02
N ILE A 43 8.40 6.45 -12.95
CA ILE A 43 9.18 5.93 -14.07
C ILE A 43 8.29 5.34 -15.16
N LYS A 44 7.16 4.71 -14.79
CA LYS A 44 6.40 3.86 -15.70
C LYS A 44 5.01 4.38 -16.06
N LYS A 45 4.50 5.40 -15.39
CA LYS A 45 3.10 5.86 -15.55
C LYS A 45 2.74 6.26 -16.98
N ASP A 46 3.70 6.83 -17.72
CA ASP A 46 3.45 7.32 -19.08
C ASP A 46 3.47 6.21 -20.14
N GLN A 47 3.91 5.01 -19.77
CA GLN A 47 4.02 3.88 -20.67
C GLN A 47 2.75 3.03 -20.73
N SER A 48 1.87 3.12 -19.72
CA SER A 48 0.70 2.28 -19.63
C SER A 48 -0.34 2.89 -18.70
N GLN A 49 -1.58 3.00 -19.18
CA GLN A 49 -2.71 3.43 -18.34
C GLN A 49 -2.95 2.46 -17.17
N TRP A 50 -2.70 1.17 -17.39
CA TRP A 50 -2.79 0.15 -16.34
C TRP A 50 -1.80 0.45 -15.21
N VAL A 51 -0.53 0.67 -15.55
CA VAL A 51 0.50 0.98 -14.56
C VAL A 51 0.20 2.29 -13.84
N ASP A 52 -0.29 3.29 -14.56
CA ASP A 52 -0.69 4.56 -13.96
C ASP A 52 -1.79 4.35 -12.91
N ARG A 53 -2.82 3.57 -13.23
CA ARG A 53 -3.89 3.25 -12.27
C ARG A 53 -3.39 2.49 -11.05
N GLN A 54 -2.57 1.46 -11.28
CA GLN A 54 -2.02 0.65 -10.19
C GLN A 54 -1.12 1.49 -9.28
N GLY A 55 -0.31 2.37 -9.86
CA GLY A 55 0.56 3.27 -9.09
C GLY A 55 -0.22 4.25 -8.24
N LYS A 56 -1.27 4.85 -8.80
CA LYS A 56 -2.13 5.77 -8.04
C LYS A 56 -2.83 5.05 -6.89
N GLU A 57 -3.38 3.87 -7.14
CA GLU A 57 -4.04 3.09 -6.10
C GLU A 57 -3.05 2.72 -4.98
N ALA A 58 -1.86 2.27 -5.34
CA ALA A 58 -0.82 1.92 -4.37
C ALA A 58 -0.38 3.14 -3.55
N LEU A 59 -0.09 4.26 -4.21
CA LEU A 59 0.33 5.48 -3.53
C LEU A 59 -0.73 6.00 -2.58
N ASN A 60 -1.98 6.06 -3.03
CA ASN A 60 -3.09 6.52 -2.20
C ASN A 60 -3.22 5.66 -0.94
N PHE A 61 -3.11 4.34 -1.09
CA PHE A 61 -3.19 3.44 0.04
C PHE A 61 -2.03 3.67 1.02
N GLN A 62 -0.79 3.78 0.52
CA GLN A 62 0.36 3.98 1.39
C GLN A 62 0.30 5.32 2.13
N ILE A 63 -0.13 6.38 1.46
CA ILE A 63 -0.35 7.67 2.11
C ILE A 63 -1.45 7.57 3.18
N SER A 64 -2.54 6.89 2.85
CA SER A 64 -3.63 6.64 3.81
C SER A 64 -3.12 5.87 5.03
N MET A 65 -2.29 4.86 4.81
CA MET A 65 -1.71 4.07 5.91
C MET A 65 -0.77 4.90 6.78
N VAL A 66 -0.02 5.84 6.20
CA VAL A 66 0.79 6.76 7.00
C VAL A 66 -0.10 7.59 7.94
N ILE A 67 -1.21 8.12 7.41
CA ILE A 67 -2.16 8.89 8.22
C ILE A 67 -2.77 8.03 9.33
N TYR A 68 -3.23 6.82 9.00
CA TYR A 68 -3.80 5.90 9.97
C TYR A 68 -2.75 5.50 11.03
N SER A 69 -1.49 5.32 10.61
CA SER A 69 -0.41 4.96 11.53
C SER A 69 -0.10 6.09 12.51
N ILE A 70 -0.16 7.34 12.07
CA ILE A 70 0.03 8.51 12.95
C ILE A 70 -1.10 8.55 13.98
N ALA A 71 -2.36 8.41 13.53
CA ALA A 71 -3.50 8.39 14.44
C ALA A 71 -3.41 7.22 15.43
N ALA A 72 -3.06 6.03 14.94
CA ALA A 72 -2.88 4.85 15.77
C ALA A 72 -1.75 5.02 16.79
N PHE A 73 -0.64 5.68 16.40
CA PHE A 73 0.46 5.95 17.29
C PHE A 73 0.01 6.77 18.51
N PHE A 74 -0.74 7.85 18.29
CA PHE A 74 -1.24 8.66 19.40
C PHE A 74 -2.19 7.88 20.30
N LEU A 75 -3.09 7.07 19.71
CA LEU A 75 -4.00 6.23 20.49
C LEU A 75 -3.22 5.21 21.31
N MET A 76 -2.25 4.54 20.70
CA MET A 76 -1.42 3.55 21.37
C MET A 76 -0.62 4.18 22.51
N PHE A 77 -0.09 5.38 22.28
CA PHE A 77 0.62 6.13 23.33
C PHE A 77 -0.28 6.37 24.54
N LEU A 78 -1.51 6.85 24.32
CA LEU A 78 -2.46 7.07 25.40
C LEU A 78 -2.82 5.77 26.12
N LEU A 79 -3.00 4.69 25.39
CA LEU A 79 -3.32 3.38 25.97
C LEU A 79 -2.17 2.87 26.84
N THR A 80 -0.92 3.08 26.44
CA THR A 80 0.24 2.61 27.22
C THR A 80 0.43 3.33 28.55
N LEU A 81 -0.27 4.44 28.77
CA LEU A 81 -0.27 5.11 30.08
C LEU A 81 -1.02 4.31 31.14
N THR A 82 -1.74 3.27 30.75
CA THR A 82 -2.44 2.36 31.67
C THR A 82 -1.95 0.94 31.47
N VAL A 83 -1.96 0.12 32.53
CA VAL A 83 -1.53 -1.28 32.43
C VAL A 83 -2.47 -2.08 31.54
N ILE A 84 -3.79 -1.83 31.65
CA ILE A 84 -4.81 -2.51 30.82
C ILE A 84 -4.68 -2.10 29.35
N GLY A 85 -4.27 -0.87 29.06
CA GLY A 85 -4.12 -0.35 27.71
C GLY A 85 -2.92 -0.92 26.95
N ILE A 86 -1.91 -1.46 27.62
CA ILE A 86 -0.72 -2.01 26.96
C ILE A 86 -1.08 -3.17 26.02
N PRO A 87 -1.82 -4.21 26.44
CA PRO A 87 -2.21 -5.28 25.51
C PRO A 87 -3.04 -4.76 24.33
N LEU A 88 -3.92 -3.79 24.56
CA LEU A 88 -4.73 -3.19 23.51
C LEU A 88 -3.86 -2.45 22.50
N ALA A 89 -2.86 -1.70 22.96
CA ALA A 89 -1.91 -1.01 22.09
C ALA A 89 -1.15 -2.02 21.21
N ILE A 90 -0.70 -3.12 21.78
CA ILE A 90 0.00 -4.18 21.03
C ILE A 90 -0.93 -4.75 19.95
N LEU A 91 -2.19 -5.04 20.29
CA LEU A 91 -3.16 -5.57 19.33
C LEU A 91 -3.42 -4.59 18.18
N ILE A 92 -3.54 -3.31 18.47
CA ILE A 92 -3.74 -2.28 17.45
C ILE A 92 -2.55 -2.25 16.49
N GLY A 93 -1.32 -2.21 17.04
CA GLY A 93 -0.11 -2.17 16.23
C GLY A 93 0.05 -3.41 15.35
N LEU A 94 -0.14 -4.60 15.93
CA LEU A 94 -0.04 -5.85 15.18
C LEU A 94 -1.15 -5.94 14.13
N GLY A 95 -2.38 -5.57 14.49
CA GLY A 95 -3.51 -5.59 13.55
C GLY A 95 -3.26 -4.70 12.34
N LEU A 96 -2.74 -3.50 12.57
CA LEU A 96 -2.44 -2.55 11.50
C LEU A 96 -1.33 -3.08 10.59
N ALA A 97 -0.27 -3.65 11.19
CA ALA A 97 0.86 -4.20 10.42
C ALA A 97 0.42 -5.40 9.58
N VAL A 98 -0.37 -6.31 10.14
CA VAL A 98 -0.87 -7.49 9.42
C VAL A 98 -1.83 -7.06 8.31
N PHE A 99 -2.73 -6.12 8.58
CA PHE A 99 -3.65 -5.58 7.58
C PHE A 99 -2.87 -4.99 6.40
N TRP A 100 -1.87 -4.15 6.69
CA TRP A 100 -1.05 -3.53 5.64
C TRP A 100 -0.35 -4.59 4.80
N LEU A 101 0.30 -5.56 5.43
CA LEU A 101 1.07 -6.59 4.73
C LEU A 101 0.17 -7.45 3.85
N ILE A 102 -0.98 -7.90 4.38
CA ILE A 102 -1.92 -8.70 3.60
C ILE A 102 -2.45 -7.91 2.42
N ALA A 103 -2.82 -6.64 2.63
CA ALA A 103 -3.36 -5.80 1.57
C ALA A 103 -2.33 -5.59 0.45
N VAL A 104 -1.07 -5.31 0.79
CA VAL A 104 0.01 -5.14 -0.20
C VAL A 104 0.23 -6.43 -1.00
N ILE A 105 0.27 -7.57 -0.34
CA ILE A 105 0.47 -8.86 -1.03
C ILE A 105 -0.72 -9.16 -1.94
N MET A 106 -1.95 -8.98 -1.47
CA MET A 106 -3.14 -9.22 -2.28
C MET A 106 -3.18 -8.33 -3.51
N ALA A 107 -2.88 -7.04 -3.34
CA ALA A 107 -2.83 -6.10 -4.45
C ALA A 107 -1.76 -6.48 -5.47
N SER A 108 -0.59 -6.90 -4.98
CA SER A 108 0.52 -7.32 -5.83
C SER A 108 0.18 -8.55 -6.67
N VAL A 109 -0.43 -9.55 -6.04
CA VAL A 109 -0.86 -10.78 -6.74
C VAL A 109 -1.95 -10.46 -7.76
N LYS A 110 -2.93 -9.67 -7.40
CA LYS A 110 -4.00 -9.28 -8.31
C LYS A 110 -3.46 -8.53 -9.52
N ALA A 111 -2.58 -7.56 -9.30
CA ALA A 111 -1.98 -6.79 -10.39
C ALA A 111 -1.15 -7.68 -11.31
N ASN A 112 -0.41 -8.63 -10.77
CA ASN A 112 0.36 -9.58 -11.57
C ASN A 112 -0.53 -10.48 -12.42
N ASN A 113 -1.76 -10.73 -11.98
CA ASN A 113 -2.75 -11.48 -12.74
C ASN A 113 -3.54 -10.61 -13.73
N GLY A 114 -3.24 -9.32 -13.79
CA GLY A 114 -3.94 -8.38 -14.66
C GLY A 114 -5.31 -7.96 -14.12
N GLU A 115 -5.54 -8.14 -12.84
CA GLU A 115 -6.80 -7.80 -12.17
C GLU A 115 -6.65 -6.51 -11.38
N ASP A 116 -7.68 -5.65 -11.44
CA ASP A 116 -7.74 -4.47 -10.59
C ASP A 116 -8.02 -4.87 -9.14
N PHE A 117 -7.30 -4.27 -8.22
CA PHE A 117 -7.54 -4.40 -6.78
C PHE A 117 -7.75 -3.01 -6.20
N ARG A 118 -8.83 -2.85 -5.47
CA ARG A 118 -9.11 -1.62 -4.75
C ARG A 118 -8.86 -1.86 -3.27
N TYR A 119 -7.89 -1.13 -2.75
CA TYR A 119 -7.56 -1.24 -1.33
C TYR A 119 -8.74 -0.80 -0.48
N PRO A 120 -9.07 -1.54 0.59
CA PRO A 120 -10.03 -1.07 1.57
C PRO A 120 -9.46 0.13 2.33
N LEU A 121 -10.34 1.03 2.76
CA LEU A 121 -9.98 2.20 3.56
C LEU A 121 -8.99 3.16 2.85
N ASN A 122 -8.97 3.11 1.53
CA ASN A 122 -8.06 3.93 0.72
C ASN A 122 -8.65 5.33 0.50
N ILE A 123 -7.92 6.35 0.92
CA ILE A 123 -8.29 7.74 0.65
C ILE A 123 -7.61 8.13 -0.66
N ARG A 124 -8.40 8.60 -1.63
CA ARG A 124 -7.87 8.86 -2.97
C ARG A 124 -7.43 10.31 -3.11
N PHE A 125 -6.19 10.55 -2.71
CA PHE A 125 -5.56 11.86 -2.85
C PHE A 125 -5.15 12.14 -4.29
N ILE A 126 -4.61 11.15 -4.95
CA ILE A 126 -4.13 11.22 -6.35
C ILE A 126 -5.19 10.57 -7.24
N ARG A 127 -5.77 11.35 -8.16
CA ARG A 127 -6.85 10.87 -9.05
C ARG A 127 -6.45 10.86 -10.51
#